data_1ed491d2274d0556a27fbbb92cf907e0
#
_entry.id   1ed491d2274d0556a27fbbb92cf907e0
#
_cell.length_a   1.000
_cell.length_b   1.000
_cell.length_c   1.000
_cell.angle_alpha   90.00
_cell.angle_beta   90.00
_cell.angle_gamma   90.00
#
_symmetry.space_group_name_H-M   'P 1'
#
loop_
_entity.id
_entity.type
_entity.pdbx_description
1 polymer ?
#
loop_
_entity_poly.entity_id
_entity_poly.type
_entity_poly.pdbx_seq_one_letter_code
_entity_poly.pdbx_strand_id
1 'polypeptide(L)'
;MTFLAEAPATYALILVNFAVSVYAFYGDRTFINQFAFQVRAVIAQKQHYRVFTSSFLHANAPHLLLNMLTILFFGPPIEKVLGTLGFLVVYFGAILTSGIVSLRVNRNNLDYSSAGASDAASGIVLSYCCFYPLEPIYILFIPFGIPAILYGALFILISSRLMQRADRVIAHEGHLGGAIAGAALTVIMRPDVILQFFS
;
A
#
# COMPACT_ATOMS: atom_id res chain seq x y z
N MET A 1 6.66 -6.75 -27.60
CA MET A 1 7.30 -6.56 -26.27
C MET A 1 6.36 -7.18 -25.26
N THR A 2 6.87 -8.02 -24.38
CA THR A 2 6.04 -8.72 -23.38
C THR A 2 5.70 -7.75 -22.24
N PHE A 3 4.45 -7.78 -21.75
CA PHE A 3 3.99 -6.98 -20.59
C PHE A 3 4.97 -7.01 -19.40
N LEU A 4 5.65 -8.13 -19.18
CA LEU A 4 6.66 -8.31 -18.16
C LEU A 4 7.88 -7.39 -18.32
N ALA A 5 8.22 -6.99 -19.54
CA ALA A 5 9.37 -6.11 -19.79
C ALA A 5 9.06 -4.63 -19.51
N GLU A 6 7.77 -4.26 -19.45
CA GLU A 6 7.35 -2.86 -19.26
C GLU A 6 7.22 -2.48 -17.78
N ALA A 7 6.99 -3.46 -16.87
CA ALA A 7 6.83 -3.23 -15.43
C ALA A 7 7.38 -4.40 -14.59
N PRO A 8 8.68 -4.70 -14.69
CA PRO A 8 9.27 -5.90 -14.08
C PRO A 8 9.14 -5.93 -12.56
N ALA A 9 9.29 -4.79 -11.88
CA ALA A 9 9.18 -4.75 -10.41
C ALA A 9 7.74 -4.96 -9.94
N THR A 10 6.76 -4.41 -10.65
CA THR A 10 5.33 -4.64 -10.36
C THR A 10 5.01 -6.13 -10.37
N TYR A 11 5.37 -6.84 -11.44
CA TYR A 11 5.08 -8.26 -11.55
C TYR A 11 5.88 -9.11 -10.58
N ALA A 12 7.16 -8.76 -10.33
CA ALA A 12 7.97 -9.42 -9.32
C ALA A 12 7.36 -9.30 -7.91
N LEU A 13 6.90 -8.09 -7.54
CA LEU A 13 6.25 -7.85 -6.25
C LEU A 13 4.93 -8.61 -6.12
N ILE A 14 4.11 -8.68 -7.17
CA ILE A 14 2.89 -9.50 -7.19
C ILE A 14 3.25 -10.97 -6.95
N LEU A 15 4.24 -11.50 -7.66
CA LEU A 15 4.66 -12.90 -7.52
C LEU A 15 5.17 -13.20 -6.11
N VAL A 16 6.01 -12.33 -5.54
CA VAL A 16 6.54 -12.50 -4.17
C VAL A 16 5.40 -12.45 -3.15
N ASN A 17 4.51 -11.47 -3.23
CA ASN A 17 3.35 -11.37 -2.33
C ASN A 17 2.46 -12.62 -2.42
N PHE A 18 2.19 -13.10 -3.62
CA PHE A 18 1.41 -14.31 -3.85
C PHE A 18 2.08 -15.53 -3.22
N ALA A 19 3.36 -15.76 -3.53
CA ALA A 19 4.10 -16.92 -3.04
C ALA A 19 4.20 -16.94 -1.50
N VAL A 20 4.55 -15.79 -0.89
CA VAL A 20 4.69 -15.66 0.57
C VAL A 20 3.33 -15.86 1.26
N SER A 21 2.25 -15.29 0.71
CA SER A 21 0.92 -15.44 1.32
C SER A 21 0.35 -16.85 1.16
N VAL A 22 0.56 -17.51 0.02
CA VAL A 22 0.16 -18.89 -0.18
C VAL A 22 0.92 -19.82 0.78
N TYR A 23 2.22 -19.60 0.96
CA TYR A 23 2.99 -20.32 1.96
C TYR A 23 2.44 -20.11 3.39
N ALA A 24 2.08 -18.87 3.74
CA ALA A 24 1.50 -18.55 5.04
C ALA A 24 0.11 -19.19 5.26
N PHE A 25 -0.69 -19.38 4.20
CA PHE A 25 -2.02 -20.01 4.31
C PHE A 25 -1.96 -21.52 4.46
N TYR A 26 -1.09 -22.20 3.72
CA TYR A 26 -1.09 -23.65 3.56
C TYR A 26 0.15 -24.36 4.12
N GLY A 27 1.22 -23.62 4.39
CA GLY A 27 2.47 -24.14 4.94
C GLY A 27 2.52 -24.07 6.46
N ASP A 28 3.34 -23.17 6.98
CA ASP A 28 3.50 -22.99 8.42
C ASP A 28 2.53 -21.95 8.98
N ARG A 29 1.57 -22.37 9.79
CA ARG A 29 0.58 -21.50 10.43
C ARG A 29 1.19 -20.49 11.40
N THR A 30 2.40 -20.73 11.89
CA THR A 30 3.11 -19.80 12.79
C THR A 30 3.78 -18.67 12.01
N PHE A 31 3.94 -18.81 10.69
CA PHE A 31 4.65 -17.89 9.82
C PHE A 31 4.07 -16.47 9.86
N ILE A 32 2.74 -16.33 9.84
CA ILE A 32 2.08 -15.03 9.97
C ILE A 32 2.48 -14.36 11.30
N ASN A 33 2.45 -15.10 12.40
CA ASN A 33 2.80 -14.57 13.72
C ASN A 33 4.27 -14.16 13.84
N GLN A 34 5.17 -14.81 13.09
CA GLN A 34 6.60 -14.51 13.09
C GLN A 34 6.93 -13.26 12.27
N PHE A 35 6.17 -12.94 11.21
CA PHE A 35 6.51 -11.91 10.25
C PHE A 35 5.49 -10.77 10.13
N ALA A 36 4.27 -10.90 10.68
CA ALA A 36 3.31 -9.82 10.75
C ALA A 36 3.82 -8.65 11.61
N PHE A 37 3.38 -7.44 11.28
CA PHE A 37 3.63 -6.27 12.10
C PHE A 37 2.95 -6.45 13.48
N GLN A 38 3.71 -6.27 14.55
CA GLN A 38 3.23 -6.35 15.93
C GLN A 38 3.94 -5.27 16.74
N VAL A 39 3.17 -4.39 17.38
CA VAL A 39 3.73 -3.27 18.16
C VAL A 39 4.66 -3.77 19.26
N ARG A 40 4.26 -4.79 20.02
CA ARG A 40 5.10 -5.42 21.07
C ARG A 40 6.42 -5.92 20.51
N ALA A 41 6.39 -6.63 19.39
CA ALA A 41 7.58 -7.23 18.78
C ALA A 41 8.55 -6.16 18.26
N VAL A 42 8.02 -5.09 17.64
CA VAL A 42 8.84 -4.01 17.10
C VAL A 42 9.46 -3.17 18.22
N ILE A 43 8.69 -2.78 19.26
CA ILE A 43 9.17 -1.88 20.32
C ILE A 43 10.01 -2.65 21.34
N ALA A 44 9.46 -3.73 21.93
CA ALA A 44 10.09 -4.41 23.05
C ALA A 44 11.15 -5.43 22.63
N GLN A 45 10.96 -6.10 21.47
CA GLN A 45 11.87 -7.14 20.97
C GLN A 45 12.78 -6.64 19.86
N LYS A 46 12.67 -5.35 19.43
CA LYS A 46 13.48 -4.70 18.39
C LYS A 46 13.41 -5.40 17.02
N GLN A 47 12.29 -6.08 16.73
CA GLN A 47 12.07 -6.80 15.47
C GLN A 47 11.60 -5.85 14.36
N HIS A 48 12.45 -4.87 13.99
CA HIS A 48 12.11 -3.81 13.02
C HIS A 48 11.85 -4.34 11.61
N TYR A 49 12.37 -5.52 11.26
CA TYR A 49 12.12 -6.18 9.97
C TYR A 49 10.61 -6.40 9.71
N ARG A 50 9.80 -6.53 10.78
CA ARG A 50 8.35 -6.71 10.68
C ARG A 50 7.61 -5.56 10.00
N VAL A 51 8.21 -4.37 9.98
CA VAL A 51 7.67 -3.23 9.22
C VAL A 51 7.59 -3.57 7.73
N PHE A 52 8.59 -4.28 7.21
CA PHE A 52 8.64 -4.66 5.79
C PHE A 52 8.00 -6.01 5.52
N THR A 53 8.27 -7.02 6.34
CA THR A 53 7.82 -8.39 6.08
C THR A 53 6.30 -8.54 6.17
N SER A 54 5.65 -7.76 7.03
CA SER A 54 4.19 -7.74 7.17
C SER A 54 3.46 -7.39 5.87
N SER A 55 4.07 -6.56 5.02
CA SER A 55 3.48 -6.12 3.76
C SER A 55 3.50 -7.19 2.66
N PHE A 56 4.11 -8.35 2.91
CA PHE A 56 4.08 -9.51 2.01
C PHE A 56 3.15 -10.62 2.51
N LEU A 57 2.50 -10.42 3.66
CA LEU A 57 1.58 -11.37 4.27
C LEU A 57 0.15 -10.86 4.12
N HIS A 58 -0.82 -11.77 4.04
CA HIS A 58 -2.22 -11.42 3.98
C HIS A 58 -3.03 -12.27 4.96
N ALA A 59 -4.10 -11.68 5.51
CA ALA A 59 -4.96 -12.37 6.49
C ALA A 59 -5.82 -13.48 5.84
N ASN A 60 -6.17 -13.30 4.56
CA ASN A 60 -7.01 -14.24 3.81
C ASN A 60 -6.87 -14.03 2.30
N ALA A 61 -7.42 -14.96 1.52
CA ALA A 61 -7.33 -14.93 0.06
C ALA A 61 -8.06 -13.71 -0.59
N PRO A 62 -9.25 -13.27 -0.17
CA PRO A 62 -9.85 -12.04 -0.69
C PRO A 62 -8.97 -10.81 -0.47
N HIS A 63 -8.33 -10.68 0.70
CA HIS A 63 -7.41 -9.56 0.99
C HIS A 63 -6.19 -9.60 0.07
N LEU A 64 -5.58 -10.77 -0.13
CA LEU A 64 -4.50 -10.96 -1.10
C LEU A 64 -4.95 -10.55 -2.51
N LEU A 65 -6.08 -11.08 -2.96
CA LEU A 65 -6.60 -10.82 -4.32
C LEU A 65 -6.80 -9.32 -4.57
N LEU A 66 -7.46 -8.61 -3.65
CA LEU A 66 -7.72 -7.17 -3.79
C LEU A 66 -6.43 -6.36 -3.86
N ASN A 67 -5.43 -6.68 -3.03
CA ASN A 67 -4.14 -6.02 -3.07
C ASN A 67 -3.40 -6.30 -4.38
N MET A 68 -3.37 -7.55 -4.83
CA MET A 68 -2.71 -7.92 -6.09
C MET A 68 -3.38 -7.27 -7.30
N LEU A 69 -4.71 -7.20 -7.33
CA LEU A 69 -5.43 -6.46 -8.37
C LEU A 69 -5.10 -4.97 -8.34
N THR A 70 -5.05 -4.35 -7.16
CA THR A 70 -4.66 -2.94 -7.03
C THR A 70 -3.25 -2.70 -7.57
N ILE A 71 -2.27 -3.51 -7.17
CA ILE A 71 -0.90 -3.39 -7.66
C ILE A 71 -0.83 -3.68 -9.16
N LEU A 72 -1.61 -4.63 -9.68
CA LEU A 72 -1.66 -4.98 -11.10
C LEU A 72 -2.20 -3.85 -11.97
N PHE A 73 -3.25 -3.15 -11.51
CA PHE A 73 -3.87 -2.07 -12.30
C PHE A 73 -3.11 -0.75 -12.21
N PHE A 74 -2.60 -0.40 -11.03
CA PHE A 74 -1.97 0.89 -10.78
C PHE A 74 -0.43 0.86 -10.84
N GLY A 75 0.19 -0.30 -10.62
CA GLY A 75 1.65 -0.43 -10.60
C GLY A 75 2.31 -0.18 -11.96
N PRO A 76 1.89 -0.85 -13.05
CA PRO A 76 2.55 -0.70 -14.34
C PRO A 76 2.56 0.73 -14.87
N PRO A 77 1.46 1.53 -14.83
CA PRO A 77 1.51 2.94 -15.22
C PRO A 77 2.55 3.73 -14.43
N ILE A 78 2.63 3.50 -13.11
CA ILE A 78 3.56 4.23 -12.25
C ILE A 78 5.00 3.78 -12.46
N GLU A 79 5.25 2.48 -12.63
CA GLU A 79 6.58 1.98 -12.95
C GLU A 79 7.07 2.50 -14.32
N LYS A 80 6.18 2.62 -15.30
CA LYS A 80 6.49 3.18 -16.61
C LYS A 80 6.91 4.65 -16.54
N VAL A 81 6.24 5.47 -15.73
CA VAL A 81 6.50 6.92 -15.63
C VAL A 81 7.68 7.24 -14.71
N LEU A 82 7.82 6.54 -13.59
CA LEU A 82 8.90 6.77 -12.61
C LEU A 82 10.16 5.93 -12.88
N GLY A 83 10.08 4.95 -13.77
CA GLY A 83 11.06 3.88 -13.89
C GLY A 83 11.00 2.92 -12.69
N THR A 84 11.64 1.75 -12.86
CA THR A 84 11.62 0.69 -11.85
C THR A 84 12.12 1.17 -10.47
N LEU A 85 13.22 1.93 -10.44
CA LEU A 85 13.75 2.43 -9.16
C LEU A 85 12.78 3.40 -8.48
N GLY A 86 12.21 4.36 -9.21
CA GLY A 86 11.23 5.32 -8.67
C GLY A 86 9.97 4.62 -8.15
N PHE A 87 9.48 3.63 -8.87
CA PHE A 87 8.35 2.79 -8.43
C PHE A 87 8.67 2.06 -7.11
N LEU A 88 9.87 1.45 -6.99
CA LEU A 88 10.29 0.78 -5.76
C LEU A 88 10.45 1.76 -4.59
N VAL A 89 10.92 2.98 -4.85
CA VAL A 89 10.97 4.05 -3.82
C VAL A 89 9.58 4.38 -3.31
N VAL A 90 8.57 4.50 -4.18
CA VAL A 90 7.16 4.71 -3.78
C VAL A 90 6.66 3.51 -2.98
N TYR A 91 6.85 2.29 -3.47
CA TYR A 91 6.39 1.06 -2.85
C TYR A 91 6.93 0.89 -1.42
N PHE A 92 8.26 0.88 -1.27
CA PHE A 92 8.92 0.67 0.03
C PHE A 92 8.85 1.88 0.94
N GLY A 93 8.82 3.09 0.38
CA GLY A 93 8.62 4.32 1.14
C GLY A 93 7.22 4.40 1.76
N ALA A 94 6.19 3.94 1.03
CA ALA A 94 4.84 3.80 1.57
C ALA A 94 4.79 2.81 2.74
N ILE A 95 5.42 1.63 2.60
CA ILE A 95 5.53 0.63 3.68
C ILE A 95 6.21 1.22 4.91
N LEU A 96 7.35 1.85 4.73
CA LEU A 96 8.13 2.41 5.85
C LEU A 96 7.34 3.48 6.60
N THR A 97 6.74 4.41 5.86
CA THR A 97 5.95 5.50 6.46
C THR A 97 4.71 4.97 7.16
N SER A 98 4.01 4.01 6.56
CA SER A 98 2.89 3.29 7.17
C SER A 98 3.29 2.66 8.50
N GLY A 99 4.40 1.92 8.53
CA GLY A 99 4.90 1.29 9.75
C GLY A 99 5.23 2.30 10.85
N ILE A 100 5.84 3.45 10.50
CA ILE A 100 6.13 4.54 11.44
C ILE A 100 4.82 5.13 11.99
N VAL A 101 3.84 5.40 11.14
CA VAL A 101 2.53 5.94 11.54
C VAL A 101 1.80 4.95 12.43
N SER A 102 1.73 3.68 12.03
CA SER A 102 1.09 2.61 12.81
C SER A 102 1.74 2.44 14.20
N LEU A 103 3.07 2.50 14.30
CA LEU A 103 3.78 2.48 15.58
C LEU A 103 3.41 3.69 16.46
N ARG A 104 3.36 4.89 15.89
CA ARG A 104 3.05 6.11 16.67
C ARG A 104 1.61 6.10 17.17
N VAL A 105 0.67 5.72 16.33
CA VAL A 105 -0.77 5.69 16.65
C VAL A 105 -1.07 4.59 17.67
N ASN A 106 -0.46 3.42 17.50
CA ASN A 106 -0.78 2.23 18.33
C ASN A 106 0.27 1.94 19.42
N ARG A 107 1.19 2.86 19.73
CA ARG A 107 2.28 2.64 20.70
C ARG A 107 1.84 2.14 22.07
N ASN A 108 0.64 2.49 22.50
CA ASN A 108 0.07 2.10 23.80
C ASN A 108 -0.78 0.81 23.70
N ASN A 109 -0.99 0.28 22.49
CA ASN A 109 -1.68 -0.98 22.24
C ASN A 109 -0.65 -2.04 21.78
N LEU A 110 -0.02 -2.68 22.74
CA LEU A 110 1.03 -3.68 22.47
C LEU A 110 0.52 -4.92 21.74
N ASP A 111 -0.78 -5.18 21.76
CA ASP A 111 -1.39 -6.34 21.11
C ASP A 111 -1.86 -6.01 19.68
N TYR A 112 -1.68 -4.76 19.22
CA TYR A 112 -1.96 -4.38 17.85
C TYR A 112 -1.08 -5.16 16.87
N SER A 113 -1.73 -5.72 15.84
CA SER A 113 -1.09 -6.46 14.76
C SER A 113 -1.74 -6.13 13.42
N SER A 114 -0.95 -6.10 12.36
CA SER A 114 -1.44 -5.93 10.99
C SER A 114 -0.58 -6.70 9.98
N ALA A 115 -1.18 -7.02 8.83
CA ALA A 115 -0.51 -7.66 7.70
C ALA A 115 -1.25 -7.35 6.41
N GLY A 116 -0.53 -7.05 5.33
CA GLY A 116 -1.08 -6.79 4.01
C GLY A 116 -0.23 -5.81 3.20
N ALA A 117 -0.26 -5.95 1.88
CA ALA A 117 0.37 -5.00 0.96
C ALA A 117 -0.44 -3.70 0.76
N SER A 118 -1.54 -3.54 1.50
CA SER A 118 -2.48 -2.42 1.33
C SER A 118 -1.86 -1.04 1.57
N ASP A 119 -0.83 -0.97 2.40
CA ASP A 119 -0.05 0.25 2.66
C ASP A 119 0.69 0.71 1.39
N ALA A 120 1.42 -0.21 0.76
CA ALA A 120 2.10 0.03 -0.51
C ALA A 120 1.11 0.28 -1.65
N ALA A 121 0.03 -0.51 -1.71
CA ALA A 121 -1.04 -0.35 -2.70
C ALA A 121 -1.67 1.05 -2.60
N SER A 122 -1.95 1.54 -1.38
CA SER A 122 -2.45 2.90 -1.16
C SER A 122 -1.46 3.97 -1.65
N GLY A 123 -0.16 3.76 -1.42
CA GLY A 123 0.90 4.65 -1.93
C GLY A 123 0.95 4.70 -3.46
N ILE A 124 0.86 3.54 -4.12
CA ILE A 124 0.83 3.44 -5.59
C ILE A 124 -0.42 4.13 -6.15
N VAL A 125 -1.59 3.92 -5.55
CA VAL A 125 -2.84 4.55 -5.99
C VAL A 125 -2.77 6.06 -5.87
N LEU A 126 -2.24 6.60 -4.74
CA LEU A 126 -2.10 8.06 -4.61
C LEU A 126 -1.00 8.63 -5.52
N SER A 127 0.06 7.88 -5.80
CA SER A 127 1.01 8.22 -6.87
C SER A 127 0.30 8.30 -8.23
N TYR A 128 -0.57 7.34 -8.55
CA TYR A 128 -1.39 7.36 -9.76
C TYR A 128 -2.29 8.61 -9.83
N CYS A 129 -2.95 8.96 -8.74
CA CYS A 129 -3.76 10.19 -8.67
C CYS A 129 -2.94 11.48 -8.97
N CYS A 130 -1.66 11.50 -8.62
CA CYS A 130 -0.77 12.62 -8.94
C CYS A 130 -0.45 12.72 -10.43
N PHE A 131 -0.26 11.59 -11.13
CA PHE A 131 0.06 11.59 -12.56
C PHE A 131 -1.17 11.69 -13.47
N TYR A 132 -2.30 11.17 -13.02
CA TYR A 132 -3.52 11.01 -13.83
C TYR A 132 -4.75 11.52 -13.08
N PRO A 133 -4.79 12.83 -12.67
CA PRO A 133 -5.81 13.34 -11.75
C PRO A 133 -7.24 13.26 -12.29
N LEU A 134 -7.43 13.34 -13.60
CA LEU A 134 -8.74 13.31 -14.24
C LEU A 134 -9.15 11.94 -14.80
N GLU A 135 -8.20 10.98 -14.85
CA GLU A 135 -8.50 9.63 -15.33
C GLU A 135 -9.50 8.93 -14.40
N PRO A 136 -10.49 8.22 -14.96
CA PRO A 136 -11.50 7.57 -14.17
C PRO A 136 -10.97 6.30 -13.49
N ILE A 137 -11.12 6.22 -12.16
CA ILE A 137 -10.92 4.99 -11.38
C ILE A 137 -12.26 4.28 -11.24
N TYR A 138 -12.31 3.02 -11.67
CA TYR A 138 -13.48 2.17 -11.54
C TYR A 138 -13.33 1.30 -10.30
N ILE A 139 -14.31 1.40 -9.41
CA ILE A 139 -14.39 0.58 -8.20
C ILE A 139 -15.38 -0.55 -8.45
N LEU A 140 -15.02 -1.76 -7.98
CA LEU A 140 -15.90 -2.92 -8.10
C LEU A 140 -17.32 -2.60 -7.56
N PHE A 141 -18.33 -2.94 -8.37
CA PHE A 141 -19.77 -2.67 -8.12
C PHE A 141 -20.23 -1.21 -8.28
N ILE A 142 -19.34 -0.27 -8.66
CA ILE A 142 -19.73 1.09 -9.01
C ILE A 142 -19.70 1.21 -10.55
N PRO A 143 -20.85 1.48 -11.21
CA PRO A 143 -20.94 1.40 -12.68
C PRO A 143 -20.38 2.64 -13.39
N PHE A 144 -19.81 3.60 -12.68
CA PHE A 144 -19.20 4.80 -13.25
C PHE A 144 -17.81 5.04 -12.68
N GLY A 145 -16.94 5.65 -13.50
CA GLY A 145 -15.59 6.02 -13.07
C GLY A 145 -15.60 7.27 -12.21
N ILE A 146 -14.80 7.25 -11.15
CA ILE A 146 -14.56 8.40 -10.28
C ILE A 146 -13.23 9.03 -10.71
N PRO A 147 -13.15 10.35 -11.02
CA PRO A 147 -11.88 11.00 -11.28
C PRO A 147 -10.85 10.71 -10.19
N ALA A 148 -9.62 10.39 -10.58
CA ALA A 148 -8.59 9.93 -9.63
C ALA A 148 -8.33 10.93 -8.52
N ILE A 149 -8.35 12.24 -8.80
CA ILE A 149 -8.20 13.28 -7.78
C ILE A 149 -9.31 13.20 -6.73
N LEU A 150 -10.56 13.01 -7.14
CA LEU A 150 -11.70 12.87 -6.23
C LEU A 150 -11.60 11.58 -5.42
N TYR A 151 -11.22 10.47 -6.08
CA TYR A 151 -10.98 9.20 -5.40
C TYR A 151 -9.90 9.35 -4.31
N GLY A 152 -8.75 9.97 -4.64
CA GLY A 152 -7.66 10.20 -3.69
C GLY A 152 -8.08 11.07 -2.50
N ALA A 153 -8.80 12.17 -2.76
CA ALA A 153 -9.33 13.05 -1.71
C ALA A 153 -10.32 12.32 -0.78
N LEU A 154 -11.26 11.55 -1.35
CA LEU A 154 -12.21 10.74 -0.59
C LEU A 154 -11.49 9.64 0.20
N PHE A 155 -10.50 8.97 -0.40
CA PHE A 155 -9.71 7.94 0.28
C PHE A 155 -9.03 8.50 1.54
N ILE A 156 -8.35 9.66 1.44
CA ILE A 156 -7.70 10.32 2.58
C ILE A 156 -8.73 10.72 3.64
N LEU A 157 -9.85 11.34 3.22
CA LEU A 157 -10.90 11.80 4.13
C LEU A 157 -11.54 10.64 4.89
N ILE A 158 -11.92 9.58 4.19
CA ILE A 158 -12.57 8.39 4.79
C ILE A 158 -11.59 7.66 5.70
N SER A 159 -10.35 7.41 5.24
CA SER A 159 -9.32 6.74 6.05
C SER A 159 -9.01 7.53 7.33
N SER A 160 -8.90 8.86 7.27
CA SER A 160 -8.65 9.70 8.45
C SER A 160 -9.82 9.67 9.45
N ARG A 161 -11.06 9.58 8.99
CA ARG A 161 -12.24 9.44 9.86
C ARG A 161 -12.34 8.06 10.49
N LEU A 162 -12.09 7.01 9.72
CA LEU A 162 -12.13 5.63 10.20
C LEU A 162 -10.98 5.30 11.15
N MET A 163 -9.82 5.94 11.02
CA MET A 163 -8.70 5.82 11.95
C MET A 163 -9.08 6.16 13.40
N GLN A 164 -10.09 7.00 13.60
CA GLN A 164 -10.53 7.43 14.94
C GLN A 164 -11.48 6.45 15.64
N ARG A 165 -11.95 5.40 14.95
CA ARG A 165 -12.85 4.40 15.54
C ARG A 165 -12.09 3.37 16.36
N ALA A 166 -12.70 2.91 17.47
CA ALA A 166 -12.07 1.95 18.38
C ALA A 166 -12.11 0.50 17.87
N ASP A 167 -13.13 0.14 17.08
CA ASP A 167 -13.42 -1.19 16.56
C ASP A 167 -12.78 -1.41 15.17
N ARG A 168 -11.44 -1.40 15.10
CA ARG A 168 -10.73 -1.44 13.83
C ARG A 168 -10.53 -2.87 13.34
N VAL A 169 -11.14 -3.20 12.22
CA VAL A 169 -10.84 -4.41 11.44
C VAL A 169 -9.75 -4.13 10.39
N ILE A 170 -9.59 -2.86 9.99
CA ILE A 170 -8.63 -2.42 8.96
C ILE A 170 -7.67 -1.39 9.55
N ALA A 171 -6.37 -1.49 9.23
CA ALA A 171 -5.31 -0.58 9.64
C ALA A 171 -5.37 0.75 8.85
N HIS A 172 -6.41 1.56 9.07
CA HIS A 172 -6.62 2.81 8.32
C HIS A 172 -5.48 3.82 8.47
N GLU A 173 -4.81 3.86 9.62
CA GLU A 173 -3.63 4.70 9.86
C GLU A 173 -2.45 4.30 8.97
N GLY A 174 -2.25 3.01 8.75
CA GLY A 174 -1.24 2.50 7.85
C GLY A 174 -1.54 2.88 6.40
N HIS A 175 -2.78 2.66 5.94
CA HIS A 175 -3.22 3.06 4.60
C HIS A 175 -3.05 4.56 4.36
N LEU A 176 -3.43 5.39 5.33
CA LEU A 176 -3.28 6.84 5.25
C LEU A 176 -1.79 7.24 5.18
N GLY A 177 -0.95 6.63 6.02
CA GLY A 177 0.50 6.84 6.02
C GLY A 177 1.14 6.47 4.68
N GLY A 178 0.79 5.30 4.15
CA GLY A 178 1.25 4.82 2.84
C GLY A 178 0.79 5.72 1.68
N ALA A 179 -0.48 6.12 1.68
CA ALA A 179 -1.06 7.00 0.67
C ALA A 179 -0.34 8.36 0.61
N ILE A 180 -0.19 9.03 1.77
CA ILE A 180 0.49 10.32 1.87
C ILE A 180 1.96 10.20 1.42
N ALA A 181 2.65 9.12 1.83
CA ALA A 181 4.02 8.88 1.41
C ALA A 181 4.14 8.68 -0.10
N GLY A 182 3.24 7.91 -0.71
CA GLY A 182 3.22 7.69 -2.15
C GLY A 182 3.05 9.00 -2.93
N ALA A 183 2.09 9.83 -2.55
CA ALA A 183 1.89 11.15 -3.16
C ALA A 183 3.12 12.06 -2.95
N ALA A 184 3.63 12.16 -1.73
CA ALA A 184 4.77 13.03 -1.40
C ALA A 184 6.05 12.62 -2.15
N LEU A 185 6.38 11.31 -2.16
CA LEU A 185 7.54 10.80 -2.89
C LEU A 185 7.40 11.03 -4.40
N THR A 186 6.20 10.88 -4.95
CA THR A 186 5.92 11.19 -6.35
C THR A 186 6.21 12.66 -6.66
N VAL A 187 5.69 13.58 -5.87
CA VAL A 187 5.92 15.04 -6.04
C VAL A 187 7.40 15.39 -5.88
N ILE A 188 8.11 14.76 -4.93
CA ILE A 188 9.55 15.00 -4.75
C ILE A 188 10.35 14.55 -5.98
N MET A 189 10.03 13.38 -6.55
CA MET A 189 10.73 12.85 -7.73
C MET A 189 10.29 13.52 -9.05
N ARG A 190 9.05 13.96 -9.12
CA ARG A 190 8.42 14.54 -10.31
C ARG A 190 7.56 15.74 -9.92
N PRO A 191 8.18 16.90 -9.60
CA PRO A 191 7.45 18.11 -9.18
C PRO A 191 6.55 18.69 -10.29
N ASP A 192 6.82 18.33 -11.55
CA ASP A 192 5.99 18.68 -12.70
C ASP A 192 4.56 18.13 -12.64
N VAL A 193 4.30 17.06 -11.87
CA VAL A 193 2.93 16.54 -11.69
C VAL A 193 1.97 17.56 -11.07
N ILE A 194 2.50 18.52 -10.30
CA ILE A 194 1.68 19.56 -9.69
C ILE A 194 1.01 20.43 -10.77
N LEU A 195 1.69 20.67 -11.91
CA LEU A 195 1.16 21.47 -13.01
C LEU A 195 -0.07 20.84 -13.67
N GLN A 196 -0.20 19.52 -13.60
CA GLN A 196 -1.34 18.80 -14.17
C GLN A 196 -2.66 19.05 -13.44
N PHE A 197 -2.61 19.60 -12.22
CA PHE A 197 -3.82 20.01 -11.48
C PHE A 197 -4.35 21.37 -11.90
N PHE A 198 -3.59 22.13 -12.70
CA PHE A 198 -3.92 23.49 -13.14
C PHE A 198 -4.08 23.60 -14.67
N SER A 199 -3.90 22.52 -15.39
CA SER A 199 -4.08 22.39 -16.83
C SER A 199 -5.43 21.75 -17.16
#